data_a55c79018f1398aba2c71ca57b991af9
#
_entry.id   a55c79018f1398aba2c71ca57b991af9
#
_cell.length_a   1.000
_cell.length_b   1.000
_cell.length_c   1.000
_cell.angle_alpha   90.00
_cell.angle_beta   90.00
_cell.angle_gamma   90.00
#
_symmetry.space_group_name_H-M   'P 1'
#
loop_
_entity.id
_entity.type
_entity.pdbx_description
1 polymer ?
#
loop_
_entity_poly.entity_id
_entity_poly.type
_entity_poly.pdbx_seq_one_letter_code
_entity_poly.pdbx_strand_id
1 'polypeptide(L)'
;MPQDELPTPSSGSTAESSQRPEVATDEGDLTYDKILVPIDFSEHSKTTVSYATKTASMHGSTIYLLHVFQIPDYVVTPYARRRQNCAEVQSHVDAIEQEARETLEAFAAELSKKGIKVQPYFRVGYPFDEIVLMAKHFNVDLIVIGSHGRGALSRLLVGSTAERVVEHAPCPVLVVREPRPRTKSE
;
A
#
# COMPACT_ATOMS: atom_id res chain seq x y z
N MET A 1 26.48 75.14 11.28
CA MET A 1 25.93 73.80 11.48
C MET A 1 24.68 73.71 10.63
N PRO A 2 24.69 73.03 9.48
CA PRO A 2 23.47 72.76 8.66
C PRO A 2 22.83 71.48 9.18
N GLN A 3 21.50 71.53 9.25
CA GLN A 3 20.65 70.44 9.68
C GLN A 3 20.42 69.51 8.48
N ASP A 4 20.67 68.21 8.68
CA ASP A 4 20.43 67.15 7.74
C ASP A 4 18.92 66.86 7.67
N GLU A 5 18.30 67.21 6.56
CA GLU A 5 16.95 66.78 6.21
C GLU A 5 16.97 65.39 5.60
N LEU A 6 16.29 64.44 6.28
CA LEU A 6 16.02 63.09 5.77
C LEU A 6 14.97 63.15 4.65
N PRO A 7 15.17 62.45 3.52
CA PRO A 7 14.19 62.38 2.48
C PRO A 7 13.01 61.47 2.84
N THR A 8 11.81 61.95 2.65
CA THR A 8 10.54 61.20 2.75
C THR A 8 10.45 60.14 1.66
N PRO A 9 9.98 58.92 1.96
CA PRO A 9 9.78 57.90 0.92
C PRO A 9 8.51 58.22 0.11
N SER A 10 8.68 58.30 -1.21
CA SER A 10 7.61 58.41 -2.17
C SER A 10 6.79 57.12 -2.21
N SER A 11 5.46 57.28 -2.11
CA SER A 11 4.47 56.24 -2.30
C SER A 11 4.43 55.76 -3.76
N GLY A 12 5.14 54.68 -4.06
CA GLY A 12 5.02 53.90 -5.29
C GLY A 12 4.22 52.64 -5.00
N SER A 13 2.92 52.67 -5.26
CA SER A 13 2.04 51.51 -5.29
C SER A 13 2.37 50.66 -6.51
N THR A 14 3.19 49.61 -6.32
CA THR A 14 3.30 48.55 -7.30
C THR A 14 2.64 47.33 -6.70
N ALA A 15 1.44 47.04 -7.14
CA ALA A 15 0.74 45.78 -6.87
C ALA A 15 1.52 44.66 -7.57
N GLU A 16 2.43 44.01 -6.85
CA GLU A 16 2.95 42.70 -7.26
C GLU A 16 1.81 41.69 -7.19
N SER A 17 1.24 41.42 -8.37
CA SER A 17 0.37 40.27 -8.57
C SER A 17 1.20 38.99 -8.25
N SER A 18 0.98 38.44 -7.08
CA SER A 18 1.44 37.11 -6.71
C SER A 18 0.81 36.09 -7.67
N GLN A 19 1.46 35.89 -8.81
CA GLN A 19 1.18 34.77 -9.68
C GLN A 19 1.64 33.52 -8.92
N ARG A 20 0.66 32.81 -8.37
CA ARG A 20 0.88 31.40 -7.98
C ARG A 20 1.41 30.70 -9.23
N PRO A 21 2.47 29.89 -9.13
CA PRO A 21 2.89 29.08 -10.27
C PRO A 21 1.68 28.24 -10.68
N GLU A 22 1.26 28.44 -11.93
CA GLU A 22 0.25 27.62 -12.58
C GLU A 22 0.86 26.22 -12.66
N VAL A 23 0.39 25.33 -11.78
CA VAL A 23 0.71 23.92 -11.88
C VAL A 23 0.08 23.50 -13.20
N ALA A 24 0.90 23.28 -14.22
CA ALA A 24 0.48 22.68 -15.46
C ALA A 24 -0.08 21.30 -15.08
N THR A 25 -1.38 21.21 -14.88
CA THR A 25 -2.09 19.95 -14.86
C THR A 25 -2.07 19.47 -16.29
N ASP A 26 -1.13 18.57 -16.60
CA ASP A 26 -1.29 17.70 -17.74
C ASP A 26 -2.59 16.92 -17.44
N GLU A 27 -3.68 17.33 -18.05
CA GLU A 27 -4.99 16.67 -17.98
C GLU A 27 -4.95 15.34 -18.78
N GLY A 28 -3.81 14.66 -18.81
CA GLY A 28 -3.72 13.27 -19.14
C GLY A 28 -4.55 12.51 -18.12
N ASP A 29 -5.63 11.92 -18.59
CA ASP A 29 -6.52 11.06 -17.79
C ASP A 29 -5.64 10.03 -17.04
N LEU A 30 -5.47 10.21 -15.72
CA LEU A 30 -4.67 9.32 -14.88
C LEU A 30 -5.32 7.93 -14.90
N THR A 31 -4.88 7.08 -15.81
CA THR A 31 -5.35 5.71 -15.91
C THR A 31 -4.41 4.76 -15.18
N TYR A 32 -4.97 3.79 -14.48
CA TYR A 32 -4.23 2.73 -13.82
C TYR A 32 -4.57 1.42 -14.50
N ASP A 33 -3.66 0.87 -15.29
CA ASP A 33 -3.87 -0.43 -15.96
C ASP A 33 -3.61 -1.61 -15.03
N LYS A 34 -2.64 -1.45 -14.12
CA LYS A 34 -2.15 -2.49 -13.22
C LYS A 34 -2.10 -1.99 -11.77
N ILE A 35 -2.89 -2.60 -10.91
CA ILE A 35 -2.97 -2.24 -9.50
C ILE A 35 -2.45 -3.41 -8.65
N LEU A 36 -1.38 -3.19 -7.89
CA LEU A 36 -0.88 -4.18 -6.92
C LEU A 36 -1.61 -4.02 -5.59
N VAL A 37 -2.15 -5.12 -5.08
CA VAL A 37 -2.93 -5.14 -3.84
C VAL A 37 -2.37 -6.22 -2.91
N PRO A 38 -1.45 -5.86 -2.00
CA PRO A 38 -0.98 -6.77 -0.98
C PRO A 38 -2.05 -6.99 0.10
N ILE A 39 -2.26 -8.26 0.46
CA ILE A 39 -3.21 -8.69 1.47
C ILE A 39 -2.59 -9.67 2.46
N ASP A 40 -3.11 -9.66 3.69
CA ASP A 40 -2.73 -10.58 4.77
C ASP A 40 -3.91 -11.40 5.31
N PHE A 41 -5.03 -11.42 4.59
CA PHE A 41 -6.30 -12.07 4.96
C PHE A 41 -6.96 -11.53 6.25
N SER A 42 -6.52 -10.38 6.75
CA SER A 42 -7.22 -9.68 7.84
C SER A 42 -8.52 -9.03 7.35
N GLU A 43 -9.37 -8.59 8.30
CA GLU A 43 -10.55 -7.79 7.95
C GLU A 43 -10.17 -6.47 7.25
N HIS A 44 -9.00 -5.91 7.58
CA HIS A 44 -8.45 -4.73 6.90
C HIS A 44 -8.17 -5.00 5.42
N SER A 45 -7.72 -6.21 5.07
CA SER A 45 -7.53 -6.62 3.68
C SER A 45 -8.82 -6.54 2.86
N LYS A 46 -9.98 -6.89 3.45
CA LYS A 46 -11.27 -6.78 2.76
C LYS A 46 -11.62 -5.34 2.39
N THR A 47 -11.37 -4.41 3.32
CA THR A 47 -11.56 -2.97 3.07
C THR A 47 -10.62 -2.49 1.98
N THR A 48 -9.33 -2.86 2.05
CA THR A 48 -8.31 -2.51 1.05
C THR A 48 -8.71 -2.99 -0.34
N VAL A 49 -9.13 -4.25 -0.46
CA VAL A 49 -9.59 -4.84 -1.72
C VAL A 49 -10.85 -4.15 -2.24
N SER A 50 -11.76 -3.71 -1.37
CA SER A 50 -12.95 -2.95 -1.79
C SER A 50 -12.58 -1.63 -2.45
N TYR A 51 -11.59 -0.89 -1.92
CA TYR A 51 -11.08 0.32 -2.57
C TYR A 51 -10.39 0.01 -3.89
N ALA A 52 -9.52 -1.00 -3.92
CA ALA A 52 -8.83 -1.42 -5.14
C ALA A 52 -9.82 -1.84 -6.24
N THR A 53 -10.87 -2.59 -5.88
CA THR A 53 -11.92 -3.02 -6.80
C THR A 53 -12.67 -1.84 -7.41
N LYS A 54 -13.02 -0.83 -6.60
CA LYS A 54 -13.65 0.39 -7.11
C LYS A 54 -12.75 1.12 -8.10
N THR A 55 -11.48 1.30 -7.75
CA THR A 55 -10.49 1.93 -8.63
C THR A 55 -10.33 1.13 -9.93
N ALA A 56 -10.19 -0.19 -9.83
CA ALA A 56 -10.07 -1.06 -10.99
C ALA A 56 -11.29 -1.01 -11.91
N SER A 57 -12.50 -0.93 -11.33
CA SER A 57 -13.74 -0.82 -12.12
C SER A 57 -13.84 0.51 -12.88
N MET A 58 -13.29 1.60 -12.33
CA MET A 58 -13.32 2.92 -12.97
C MET A 58 -12.34 3.01 -14.15
N HIS A 59 -11.19 2.35 -14.06
CA HIS A 59 -10.12 2.42 -15.06
C HIS A 59 -10.00 1.18 -15.95
N GLY A 60 -10.77 0.13 -15.68
CA GLY A 60 -10.65 -1.16 -16.40
C GLY A 60 -9.40 -1.96 -16.05
N SER A 61 -8.79 -1.66 -14.91
CA SER A 61 -7.51 -2.20 -14.45
C SER A 61 -7.53 -3.70 -14.19
N THR A 62 -6.34 -4.29 -14.23
CA THR A 62 -6.09 -5.62 -13.68
C THR A 62 -5.52 -5.51 -12.27
N ILE A 63 -6.12 -6.23 -11.32
CA ILE A 63 -5.63 -6.33 -9.94
C ILE A 63 -4.61 -7.47 -9.84
N TYR A 64 -3.41 -7.14 -9.39
CA TYR A 64 -2.36 -8.07 -8.97
C TYR A 64 -2.51 -8.29 -7.47
N LEU A 65 -3.22 -9.36 -7.09
CA LEU A 65 -3.52 -9.67 -5.69
C LEU A 65 -2.36 -10.45 -5.09
N LEU A 66 -1.61 -9.82 -4.18
CA LEU A 66 -0.39 -10.40 -3.62
C LEU A 66 -0.60 -10.83 -2.17
N HIS A 67 -0.30 -12.09 -1.87
CA HIS A 67 -0.07 -12.53 -0.48
C HIS A 67 1.40 -12.90 -0.30
N VAL A 68 2.01 -12.37 0.77
CA VAL A 68 3.39 -12.70 1.15
C VAL A 68 3.35 -13.54 2.42
N PHE A 69 3.74 -14.79 2.28
CA PHE A 69 3.92 -15.70 3.40
C PHE A 69 5.27 -15.46 4.05
N GLN A 70 5.27 -15.02 5.28
CA GLN A 70 6.48 -14.84 6.05
C GLN A 70 6.74 -16.07 6.89
N ILE A 71 7.84 -16.78 6.63
CA ILE A 71 8.26 -17.89 7.46
C ILE A 71 8.63 -17.33 8.85
N PRO A 72 8.02 -17.84 9.92
CA PRO A 72 8.32 -17.38 11.26
C PRO A 72 9.81 -17.55 11.62
N ASP A 73 10.41 -16.54 12.24
CA ASP A 73 11.85 -16.51 12.55
C ASP A 73 12.31 -17.71 13.40
N TYR A 74 11.43 -18.25 14.25
CA TYR A 74 11.75 -19.44 15.06
C TYR A 74 11.98 -20.70 14.21
N VAL A 75 11.49 -20.76 12.97
CA VAL A 75 11.72 -21.87 12.04
C VAL A 75 13.09 -21.74 11.36
N VAL A 76 13.56 -20.52 11.18
CA VAL A 76 14.79 -20.20 10.40
C VAL A 76 16.04 -20.23 11.28
N THR A 77 15.91 -20.17 12.60
CA THR A 77 17.07 -20.04 13.49
C THR A 77 17.93 -21.32 13.50
N PRO A 78 19.27 -21.20 13.63
CA PRO A 78 20.18 -22.34 13.75
C PRO A 78 19.84 -23.29 14.90
N TYR A 79 19.13 -22.79 15.91
CA TYR A 79 18.67 -23.54 17.07
C TYR A 79 17.52 -24.51 16.74
N ALA A 80 16.63 -24.12 15.82
CA ALA A 80 15.56 -24.98 15.32
C ALA A 80 16.12 -26.18 14.53
N ARG A 81 17.23 -25.98 13.81
CA ARG A 81 17.92 -27.04 13.06
C ARG A 81 18.59 -28.09 13.94
N ARG A 82 18.86 -27.81 15.22
CA ARG A 82 19.54 -28.73 16.16
C ARG A 82 18.59 -29.61 16.97
N ARG A 83 17.31 -29.26 17.10
CA ARG A 83 16.33 -30.11 17.80
C ARG A 83 15.57 -30.97 16.80
N GLN A 84 15.77 -32.25 16.92
CA GLN A 84 15.06 -33.40 16.38
C GLN A 84 13.59 -33.13 16.05
N ASN A 85 13.24 -32.69 14.88
CA ASN A 85 11.95 -32.80 14.21
C ASN A 85 11.85 -31.75 13.07
N CYS A 86 12.96 -31.54 12.36
CA CYS A 86 12.95 -30.67 11.18
C CYS A 86 11.87 -31.09 10.17
N ALA A 87 11.56 -32.36 10.07
CA ALA A 87 10.56 -32.87 9.14
C ALA A 87 9.13 -32.51 9.56
N GLU A 88 8.80 -32.63 10.86
CA GLU A 88 7.46 -32.25 11.37
C GLU A 88 7.23 -30.75 11.31
N VAL A 89 8.23 -29.95 11.66
CA VAL A 89 8.17 -28.48 11.56
C VAL A 89 8.02 -28.07 10.10
N GLN A 90 8.79 -28.65 9.20
CA GLN A 90 8.71 -28.37 7.77
C GLN A 90 7.33 -28.74 7.22
N SER A 91 6.84 -29.94 7.52
CA SER A 91 5.50 -30.39 7.11
C SER A 91 4.39 -29.44 7.60
N HIS A 92 4.55 -28.88 8.80
CA HIS A 92 3.60 -27.93 9.36
C HIS A 92 3.64 -26.57 8.62
N VAL A 93 4.84 -26.11 8.29
CA VAL A 93 5.03 -24.88 7.48
C VAL A 93 4.45 -25.07 6.09
N ASP A 94 4.72 -26.21 5.45
CA ASP A 94 4.22 -26.54 4.12
C ASP A 94 2.68 -26.58 4.09
N ALA A 95 2.06 -27.13 5.15
CA ALA A 95 0.59 -27.17 5.28
C ALA A 95 -0.02 -25.77 5.40
N ILE A 96 0.58 -24.89 6.23
CA ILE A 96 0.12 -23.49 6.38
C ILE A 96 0.33 -22.71 5.09
N GLU A 97 1.45 -22.94 4.41
CA GLU A 97 1.72 -22.31 3.11
C GLU A 97 0.68 -22.73 2.06
N GLN A 98 0.35 -24.01 2.01
CA GLN A 98 -0.65 -24.53 1.09
C GLN A 98 -2.04 -23.96 1.38
N GLU A 99 -2.47 -23.90 2.63
CA GLU A 99 -3.73 -23.29 3.05
C GLU A 99 -3.80 -21.81 2.65
N ALA A 100 -2.69 -21.08 2.82
CA ALA A 100 -2.63 -19.68 2.42
C ALA A 100 -2.73 -19.49 0.90
N ARG A 101 -2.15 -20.38 0.10
CA ARG A 101 -2.29 -20.39 -1.36
C ARG A 101 -3.74 -20.64 -1.79
N GLU A 102 -4.37 -21.65 -1.22
CA GLU A 102 -5.77 -21.99 -1.51
C GLU A 102 -6.71 -20.86 -1.14
N THR A 103 -6.47 -20.21 0.00
CA THR A 103 -7.23 -19.02 0.44
C THR A 103 -7.07 -17.86 -0.54
N LEU A 104 -5.87 -17.61 -1.04
CA LEU A 104 -5.60 -16.55 -2.02
C LEU A 104 -6.34 -16.82 -3.34
N GLU A 105 -6.28 -18.05 -3.84
CA GLU A 105 -6.96 -18.46 -5.07
C GLU A 105 -8.48 -18.34 -4.93
N ALA A 106 -9.05 -18.79 -3.82
CA ALA A 106 -10.47 -18.67 -3.54
C ALA A 106 -10.90 -17.19 -3.49
N PHE A 107 -10.10 -16.34 -2.88
CA PHE A 107 -10.36 -14.90 -2.80
C PHE A 107 -10.32 -14.25 -4.19
N ALA A 108 -9.33 -14.59 -5.01
CA ALA A 108 -9.22 -14.11 -6.38
C ALA A 108 -10.40 -14.59 -7.26
N ALA A 109 -10.82 -15.84 -7.09
CA ALA A 109 -11.96 -16.39 -7.80
C ALA A 109 -13.27 -15.66 -7.46
N GLU A 110 -13.47 -15.24 -6.21
CA GLU A 110 -14.62 -14.43 -5.81
C GLU A 110 -14.65 -13.05 -6.48
N LEU A 111 -13.50 -12.41 -6.60
CA LEU A 111 -13.36 -11.13 -7.29
C LEU A 111 -13.64 -11.29 -8.80
N SER A 112 -13.12 -12.35 -9.41
CA SER A 112 -13.35 -12.67 -10.81
C SER A 112 -14.83 -12.89 -11.13
N LYS A 113 -15.58 -13.56 -10.23
CA LYS A 113 -17.04 -13.72 -10.35
C LYS A 113 -17.79 -12.38 -10.36
N LYS A 114 -17.23 -11.35 -9.75
CA LYS A 114 -17.76 -9.97 -9.75
C LYS A 114 -17.33 -9.15 -10.97
N GLY A 115 -16.70 -9.78 -11.96
CA GLY A 115 -16.26 -9.14 -13.20
C GLY A 115 -14.95 -8.36 -13.10
N ILE A 116 -14.19 -8.54 -12.01
CA ILE A 116 -12.89 -7.90 -11.83
C ILE A 116 -11.80 -8.76 -12.46
N LYS A 117 -10.93 -8.13 -13.25
CA LYS A 117 -9.73 -8.79 -13.76
C LYS A 117 -8.74 -8.91 -12.60
N VAL A 118 -8.46 -10.12 -12.13
CA VAL A 118 -7.57 -10.35 -11.01
C VAL A 118 -6.59 -11.49 -11.31
N GLN A 119 -5.34 -11.30 -10.87
CA GLN A 119 -4.28 -12.29 -10.95
C GLN A 119 -3.70 -12.49 -9.55
N PRO A 120 -3.82 -13.68 -8.95
CA PRO A 120 -3.26 -13.98 -7.65
C PRO A 120 -1.76 -14.26 -7.73
N TYR A 121 -1.01 -13.73 -6.77
CA TYR A 121 0.42 -13.97 -6.60
C TYR A 121 0.73 -14.35 -5.17
N PHE A 122 1.34 -15.48 -4.99
CA PHE A 122 1.84 -15.95 -3.71
C PHE A 122 3.36 -15.86 -3.69
N ARG A 123 3.91 -15.23 -2.65
CA ARG A 123 5.35 -15.10 -2.45
C ARG A 123 5.73 -15.53 -1.05
N VAL A 124 6.97 -15.97 -0.88
CA VAL A 124 7.56 -16.32 0.42
C VAL A 124 8.70 -15.34 0.67
N GLY A 125 8.65 -14.61 1.77
CA GLY A 125 9.67 -13.61 2.07
C GLY A 125 9.20 -12.55 3.07
N TYR A 126 9.90 -11.42 3.09
CA TYR A 126 9.49 -10.27 3.88
C TYR A 126 8.49 -9.41 3.08
N PRO A 127 7.32 -9.08 3.67
CA PRO A 127 6.24 -8.41 2.94
C PRO A 127 6.68 -7.14 2.20
N PHE A 128 7.44 -6.26 2.85
CA PHE A 128 7.92 -5.05 2.21
C PHE A 128 8.76 -5.33 0.96
N ASP A 129 9.75 -6.22 1.07
CA ASP A 129 10.70 -6.51 -0.01
C ASP A 129 9.98 -7.11 -1.22
N GLU A 130 9.08 -8.08 -0.97
CA GLU A 130 8.29 -8.74 -2.02
C GLU A 130 7.29 -7.77 -2.69
N ILE A 131 6.66 -6.86 -1.94
CA ILE A 131 5.75 -5.86 -2.51
C ILE A 131 6.50 -4.94 -3.46
N VAL A 132 7.65 -4.38 -3.05
CA VAL A 132 8.44 -3.48 -3.89
C VAL A 132 9.02 -4.21 -5.09
N LEU A 133 9.48 -5.45 -4.91
CA LEU A 133 9.98 -6.30 -5.99
C LEU A 133 8.91 -6.56 -7.05
N MET A 134 7.71 -6.97 -6.60
CA MET A 134 6.58 -7.25 -7.51
C MET A 134 6.09 -5.99 -8.22
N ALA A 135 6.06 -4.84 -7.52
CA ALA A 135 5.69 -3.57 -8.13
C ALA A 135 6.63 -3.20 -9.28
N LYS A 136 7.93 -3.37 -9.10
CA LYS A 136 8.96 -3.15 -10.14
C LYS A 136 8.86 -4.17 -11.27
N HIS A 137 8.71 -5.46 -10.92
CA HIS A 137 8.70 -6.55 -11.90
C HIS A 137 7.54 -6.43 -12.91
N PHE A 138 6.35 -6.08 -12.43
CA PHE A 138 5.17 -5.93 -13.27
C PHE A 138 4.96 -4.53 -13.82
N ASN A 139 5.79 -3.56 -13.42
CA ASN A 139 5.60 -2.13 -13.73
C ASN A 139 4.15 -1.72 -13.40
N VAL A 140 3.76 -1.87 -12.14
CA VAL A 140 2.42 -1.49 -11.70
C VAL A 140 2.28 0.02 -11.61
N ASP A 141 1.06 0.51 -11.86
CA ASP A 141 0.78 1.95 -11.92
C ASP A 141 0.33 2.49 -10.57
N LEU A 142 -0.16 1.61 -9.69
CA LEU A 142 -0.66 1.94 -8.37
C LEU A 142 -0.47 0.76 -7.41
N ILE A 143 -0.06 1.05 -6.18
CA ILE A 143 -0.16 0.11 -5.07
C ILE A 143 -1.31 0.55 -4.17
N VAL A 144 -2.25 -0.35 -3.84
CA VAL A 144 -3.32 -0.12 -2.86
C VAL A 144 -3.06 -1.00 -1.66
N ILE A 145 -2.63 -0.41 -0.54
CA ILE A 145 -2.20 -1.13 0.66
C ILE A 145 -3.00 -0.72 1.89
N GLY A 146 -3.30 -1.66 2.77
CA GLY A 146 -3.89 -1.37 4.07
C GLY A 146 -2.91 -0.64 4.99
N SER A 147 -3.39 0.33 5.75
CA SER A 147 -2.56 1.04 6.72
C SER A 147 -2.07 0.16 7.87
N HIS A 148 -2.71 -1.00 8.10
CA HIS A 148 -2.40 -1.95 9.17
C HIS A 148 -2.55 -3.38 8.65
N GLY A 149 -1.81 -4.32 9.28
CA GLY A 149 -1.95 -5.76 9.09
C GLY A 149 -2.32 -6.46 10.40
N ARG A 150 -2.19 -7.79 10.45
CA ARG A 150 -2.56 -8.66 11.58
C ARG A 150 -1.95 -8.28 12.93
N GLY A 151 -0.84 -7.55 12.98
CA GLY A 151 -0.08 -7.24 14.22
C GLY A 151 -0.27 -5.82 14.77
N ALA A 152 -1.15 -5.01 14.22
CA ALA A 152 -1.26 -3.61 14.62
C ALA A 152 -2.02 -3.44 15.95
N LEU A 153 -1.30 -3.11 17.01
CA LEU A 153 -1.85 -2.80 18.34
C LEU A 153 -2.46 -1.39 18.42
N SER A 154 -2.19 -0.51 17.47
CA SER A 154 -2.66 0.88 17.49
C SER A 154 -3.24 1.30 16.14
N ARG A 155 -4.51 1.74 16.15
CA ARG A 155 -5.20 2.29 14.98
C ARG A 155 -4.72 3.70 14.57
N LEU A 156 -3.78 4.28 15.31
CA LEU A 156 -3.31 5.65 15.10
C LEU A 156 -2.09 5.74 14.20
N LEU A 157 -1.28 4.69 14.12
CA LEU A 157 -0.02 4.66 13.39
C LEU A 157 -0.18 3.88 12.07
N VAL A 158 0.57 4.23 11.06
CA VAL A 158 0.74 3.42 9.84
C VAL A 158 1.64 2.23 10.18
N GLY A 159 1.30 1.03 9.74
CA GLY A 159 2.11 -0.16 9.98
C GLY A 159 3.45 -0.09 9.24
N SER A 160 4.49 -0.69 9.81
CA SER A 160 5.86 -0.63 9.29
C SER A 160 6.01 -1.09 7.83
N THR A 161 5.24 -2.06 7.40
CA THR A 161 5.24 -2.50 6.00
C THR A 161 4.70 -1.40 5.07
N ALA A 162 3.56 -0.79 5.42
CA ALA A 162 2.96 0.26 4.61
C ALA A 162 3.84 1.52 4.56
N GLU A 163 4.44 1.91 5.68
CA GLU A 163 5.37 3.02 5.77
C GLU A 163 6.57 2.82 4.83
N ARG A 164 7.25 1.68 4.93
CA ARG A 164 8.39 1.35 4.06
C ARG A 164 7.99 1.24 2.58
N VAL A 165 6.80 0.73 2.28
CA VAL A 165 6.31 0.68 0.90
C VAL A 165 6.12 2.09 0.35
N VAL A 166 5.53 3.02 1.12
CA VAL A 166 5.37 4.42 0.70
C VAL A 166 6.71 5.08 0.39
N GLU A 167 7.75 4.78 1.19
CA GLU A 167 9.09 5.36 0.98
C GLU A 167 9.82 4.82 -0.27
N HIS A 168 9.56 3.56 -0.66
CA HIS A 168 10.39 2.85 -1.65
C HIS A 168 9.63 2.38 -2.89
N ALA A 169 8.32 2.62 -2.97
CA ALA A 169 7.51 2.22 -4.11
C ALA A 169 7.96 2.92 -5.40
N PRO A 170 7.96 2.21 -6.54
CA PRO A 170 8.29 2.81 -7.83
C PRO A 170 7.12 3.59 -8.46
N CYS A 171 5.95 3.59 -7.83
CA CYS A 171 4.71 4.18 -8.31
C CYS A 171 3.90 4.79 -7.14
N PRO A 172 2.82 5.54 -7.40
CA PRO A 172 1.90 6.02 -6.38
C PRO A 172 1.39 4.93 -5.45
N VAL A 173 1.15 5.29 -4.18
CA VAL A 173 0.65 4.37 -3.15
C VAL A 173 -0.61 4.94 -2.51
N LEU A 174 -1.72 4.21 -2.58
CA LEU A 174 -2.95 4.50 -1.87
C LEU A 174 -2.98 3.69 -0.56
N VAL A 175 -2.83 4.39 0.56
CA VAL A 175 -2.92 3.78 1.90
C VAL A 175 -4.36 3.82 2.39
N VAL A 176 -4.97 2.65 2.52
CA VAL A 176 -6.37 2.50 2.95
C VAL A 176 -6.44 2.36 4.46
N ARG A 177 -7.20 3.24 5.11
CA ARG A 177 -7.53 3.17 6.53
C ARG A 177 -8.97 2.71 6.73
N GLU A 178 -9.23 1.98 7.81
CA GLU A 178 -10.61 1.72 8.21
C GLU A 178 -11.35 3.02 8.53
N PRO A 179 -12.61 3.14 8.10
CA PRO A 179 -13.46 4.25 8.52
C PRO A 179 -13.56 4.26 10.04
N ARG A 180 -13.33 5.41 10.66
CA ARG A 180 -13.67 5.57 12.08
C ARG A 180 -15.18 5.42 12.21
N PRO A 181 -15.69 4.66 13.21
CA PRO A 181 -17.10 4.66 13.49
C PRO A 181 -17.53 6.13 13.71
N ARG A 182 -18.47 6.60 12.89
CA ARG A 182 -19.06 7.93 13.12
C ARG A 182 -19.77 7.84 14.46
N THR A 183 -19.22 8.45 15.50
CA THR A 183 -19.98 8.74 16.71
C THR A 183 -21.16 9.59 16.27
N LYS A 184 -22.36 9.03 16.36
CA LYS A 184 -23.57 9.85 16.24
C LYS A 184 -23.46 10.88 17.35
N SER A 185 -23.23 12.15 16.98
CA SER A 185 -23.46 13.27 17.89
C SER A 185 -24.96 13.27 18.18
N GLU A 186 -25.33 12.99 19.43
CA GLU A 186 -26.65 13.26 19.97
C GLU A 186 -26.93 14.76 19.88
#